data_b43420084c559fd6c7324055c2175bcf
#
_entry.id   b43420084c559fd6c7324055c2175bcf
#
_cell.length_a   1.000
_cell.length_b   1.000
_cell.length_c   1.000
_cell.angle_alpha   90.00
_cell.angle_beta   90.00
_cell.angle_gamma   90.00
#
_symmetry.space_group_name_H-M   'P 1'
#
loop_
_entity.id
_entity.type
_entity.pdbx_description
1 polymer ?
#
loop_
_entity_poly.entity_id
_entity_poly.type
_entity_poly.pdbx_seq_one_letter_code
_entity_poly.pdbx_strand_id
1 'polypeptide(L)'
;LRPVNGTPYSVSVTNVPKDTGNHVPSFNRLVVRHLKTGTAFQIDSIGYYTLYNEGRSIIFVRRQAKGNALCYGPLTGPYQTIYQSAVKKEPVSFSLDTKLMTGEFSIKDSLWYNFSLKKNTCDLVFDRKEVILPTGMELARATLSHSQKFLTMELRPYQEKVNKDKKEEEVKPDKSFELELWTWDEYEVPTLQTRGRYFRPQYSKYIYDIASGKLMEVAPGHADLLEPDRAEEIHYVLYTDETPYRMQKEWLNEVPFDIYSVNVHTGKKQLVGRSYRTRPKWSMNGKWAVMYDPVAQVWNKFDGTTGKVTDISTAIGYPVFEETYDKPNPAPAYGIAGWTADGNNVLIYDAYDWWKIDLTGERQPECFTKGYGRKNKRSIRKMTSNIDKEVFKPDETVVVSVWDENTMDEGIYSLDMKGRLKKLAEGPYIYAIHRFSDNQKYCIWNRQNMSEFRDLWWSKADFSDPIRITNANPQQSEYKWGTAKLVEWTNYENKPNKGILYLPEDYDPQKEYPVLVQFYETHSGGLNTYHAPMLSSAMGDVMYFVSNGYIVFMPDVHFTIGIPGQSCYDAVVSGTKYLIEQGIA
;
A
#
# COMPACT_ATOMS: atom_id res chain seq x y z
N LEU A 1 12.62 13.22 19.47
CA LEU A 1 11.89 12.58 20.57
C LEU A 1 10.60 11.99 20.03
N ARG A 2 10.46 10.65 20.10
CA ARG A 2 9.20 9.98 19.73
C ARG A 2 8.50 9.57 21.01
N PRO A 3 7.25 10.06 21.29
CA PRO A 3 6.46 9.56 22.40
C PRO A 3 6.24 8.05 22.26
N VAL A 4 6.24 7.33 23.37
CA VAL A 4 5.91 5.91 23.39
C VAL A 4 4.46 5.78 23.81
N ASN A 5 3.62 5.36 22.87
CA ASN A 5 2.17 5.27 23.05
C ASN A 5 1.80 4.46 24.30
N GLY A 6 0.79 4.93 25.05
CA GLY A 6 0.33 4.27 26.27
C GLY A 6 1.26 4.36 27.46
N THR A 7 2.37 5.09 27.37
CA THR A 7 3.35 5.27 28.46
C THR A 7 3.70 6.73 28.70
N PRO A 8 4.19 7.09 29.88
CA PRO A 8 4.66 8.44 30.17
C PRO A 8 6.10 8.70 29.64
N TYR A 9 6.56 7.93 28.66
CA TYR A 9 7.93 8.01 28.17
C TYR A 9 8.03 8.47 26.71
N SER A 10 9.18 9.04 26.37
CA SER A 10 9.63 9.25 25.00
C SER A 10 10.98 8.58 24.79
N VAL A 11 11.26 8.16 23.56
CA VAL A 11 12.55 7.58 23.19
C VAL A 11 13.22 8.39 22.08
N SER A 12 14.55 8.45 22.12
CA SER A 12 15.37 9.01 21.05
C SER A 12 16.68 8.24 20.93
N VAL A 13 17.22 8.15 19.72
CA VAL A 13 18.55 7.61 19.48
C VAL A 13 19.47 8.77 19.16
N THR A 14 20.61 8.83 19.84
CA THR A 14 21.67 9.82 19.61
C THR A 14 22.95 9.10 19.23
N ASN A 15 23.67 9.62 18.26
CA ASN A 15 25.01 9.13 17.97
C ASN A 15 25.98 9.83 18.91
N VAL A 16 26.74 9.05 19.69
CA VAL A 16 27.81 9.54 20.53
C VAL A 16 29.10 9.48 19.70
N PRO A 17 29.72 10.63 19.37
CA PRO A 17 30.90 10.65 18.52
C PRO A 17 32.09 9.94 19.20
N LYS A 18 33.05 9.52 18.36
CA LYS A 18 34.29 8.91 18.85
C LYS A 18 35.06 9.92 19.71
N ASP A 19 35.38 9.50 20.92
CA ASP A 19 36.33 10.25 21.77
C ASP A 19 37.76 9.78 21.44
N THR A 20 38.50 10.64 20.76
CA THR A 20 39.89 10.38 20.37
C THR A 20 40.87 10.40 21.53
N GLY A 21 40.53 11.05 22.63
CA GLY A 21 41.37 11.13 23.84
C GLY A 21 41.32 9.83 24.67
N ASN A 22 40.19 9.18 24.72
CA ASN A 22 39.93 7.97 25.51
C ASN A 22 39.83 6.67 24.70
N HIS A 23 40.08 6.70 23.40
CA HIS A 23 39.97 5.58 22.49
C HIS A 23 38.56 4.90 22.46
N VAL A 24 37.49 5.63 22.81
CA VAL A 24 36.12 5.11 22.79
C VAL A 24 35.59 5.25 21.38
N PRO A 25 35.18 4.13 20.72
CA PRO A 25 34.58 4.20 19.39
C PRO A 25 33.21 4.88 19.44
N SER A 26 32.77 5.49 18.33
CA SER A 26 31.42 6.02 18.23
C SER A 26 30.37 4.93 18.46
N PHE A 27 29.30 5.25 19.15
CA PHE A 27 28.20 4.34 19.40
C PHE A 27 26.86 5.07 19.41
N ASN A 28 25.78 4.30 19.19
CA ASN A 28 24.43 4.82 19.34
C ASN A 28 23.96 4.65 20.78
N ARG A 29 23.34 5.69 21.30
CA ARG A 29 22.73 5.72 22.63
C ARG A 29 21.22 5.87 22.49
N LEU A 30 20.45 4.98 23.11
CA LEU A 30 19.02 5.15 23.28
C LEU A 30 18.77 5.92 24.59
N VAL A 31 18.05 7.01 24.49
CA VAL A 31 17.62 7.81 25.65
C VAL A 31 16.12 7.62 25.83
N VAL A 32 15.73 7.11 26.98
CA VAL A 32 14.33 6.97 27.42
C VAL A 32 14.06 8.08 28.43
N ARG A 33 13.18 9.02 28.11
CA ARG A 33 12.85 10.16 28.97
C ARG A 33 11.42 10.09 29.47
N HIS A 34 11.23 10.23 30.76
CA HIS A 34 9.90 10.37 31.36
C HIS A 34 9.35 11.78 31.10
N LEU A 35 8.18 11.86 30.44
CA LEU A 35 7.64 13.12 29.92
C LEU A 35 7.26 14.14 31.00
N LYS A 36 6.81 13.68 32.20
CA LYS A 36 6.40 14.56 33.30
C LYS A 36 7.56 14.98 34.19
N THR A 37 8.45 14.05 34.53
CA THR A 37 9.54 14.31 35.51
C THR A 37 10.84 14.76 34.86
N GLY A 38 10.99 14.53 33.54
CA GLY A 38 12.24 14.78 32.82
C GLY A 38 13.35 13.76 33.08
N THR A 39 13.14 12.80 34.00
CA THR A 39 14.13 11.74 34.31
C THR A 39 14.47 10.97 33.05
N ALA A 40 15.76 10.72 32.81
CA ALA A 40 16.25 10.04 31.63
C ALA A 40 17.03 8.76 32.01
N PHE A 41 16.73 7.67 31.31
CA PHE A 41 17.48 6.42 31.31
C PHE A 41 18.23 6.28 30.00
N GLN A 42 19.43 5.72 30.04
CA GLN A 42 20.28 5.61 28.87
C GLN A 42 20.72 4.15 28.65
N ILE A 43 20.71 3.72 27.40
CA ILE A 43 21.23 2.41 26.97
C ILE A 43 22.30 2.68 25.92
N ASP A 44 23.55 2.44 26.27
CA ASP A 44 24.69 2.66 25.39
C ASP A 44 24.97 1.46 24.48
N SER A 45 25.64 1.73 23.38
CA SER A 45 26.09 0.75 22.40
C SER A 45 24.92 -0.06 21.81
N ILE A 46 23.79 0.60 21.57
CA ILE A 46 22.61 -0.02 20.98
C ILE A 46 22.76 -0.17 19.46
N GLY A 47 22.40 -1.33 18.95
CA GLY A 47 22.20 -1.61 17.54
C GLY A 47 20.73 -1.41 17.14
N TYR A 48 20.05 -2.52 16.83
CA TYR A 48 18.61 -2.51 16.58
C TYR A 48 17.82 -2.57 17.88
N TYR A 49 16.61 -2.00 17.88
CA TYR A 49 15.69 -2.16 18.99
C TYR A 49 14.24 -2.17 18.51
N THR A 50 13.38 -2.81 19.30
CA THR A 50 11.92 -2.81 19.12
C THR A 50 11.25 -2.70 20.48
N LEU A 51 10.20 -1.88 20.54
CA LEU A 51 9.35 -1.75 21.72
C LEU A 51 8.20 -2.77 21.63
N TYR A 52 7.83 -3.36 22.77
CA TYR A 52 6.70 -4.29 22.86
C TYR A 52 5.94 -4.09 24.18
N ASN A 53 4.87 -4.84 24.41
CA ASN A 53 4.00 -4.71 25.58
C ASN A 53 3.53 -3.24 25.75
N GLU A 54 2.89 -2.72 24.68
CA GLU A 54 2.40 -1.32 24.63
C GLU A 54 3.51 -0.29 24.93
N GLY A 55 4.73 -0.57 24.52
CA GLY A 55 5.88 0.31 24.74
C GLY A 55 6.50 0.27 26.12
N ARG A 56 6.00 -0.58 27.04
CA ARG A 56 6.53 -0.71 28.40
C ARG A 56 7.81 -1.55 28.48
N SER A 57 8.10 -2.28 27.42
CA SER A 57 9.24 -3.19 27.35
C SER A 57 10.02 -2.98 26.06
N ILE A 58 11.29 -3.35 26.09
CA ILE A 58 12.22 -3.22 24.97
C ILE A 58 12.98 -4.51 24.75
N ILE A 59 13.23 -4.86 23.49
CA ILE A 59 14.22 -5.82 23.05
C ILE A 59 15.21 -5.11 22.14
N PHE A 60 16.50 -5.36 22.32
CA PHE A 60 17.54 -4.64 21.60
C PHE A 60 18.83 -5.43 21.47
N VAL A 61 19.60 -5.11 20.44
CA VAL A 61 20.97 -5.60 20.27
C VAL A 61 21.94 -4.66 20.98
N ARG A 62 22.70 -5.17 21.94
CA ARG A 62 23.80 -4.44 22.58
C ARG A 62 25.11 -4.83 21.92
N ARG A 63 25.82 -3.85 21.39
CA ARG A 63 27.16 -4.02 20.83
C ARG A 63 28.19 -4.11 21.95
N GLN A 64 29.09 -5.07 21.87
CA GLN A 64 30.13 -5.30 22.85
C GLN A 64 31.50 -5.46 22.16
N ALA A 65 32.60 -5.30 22.91
CA ALA A 65 33.95 -5.42 22.36
C ALA A 65 34.23 -6.81 21.76
N LYS A 66 33.71 -7.86 22.39
CA LYS A 66 33.92 -9.27 21.98
C LYS A 66 32.71 -9.95 21.35
N GLY A 67 31.69 -9.19 20.93
CA GLY A 67 30.49 -9.76 20.32
C GLY A 67 29.27 -8.89 20.57
N ASN A 68 28.10 -9.41 20.21
CA ASN A 68 26.84 -8.70 20.40
C ASN A 68 25.88 -9.55 21.22
N ALA A 69 25.06 -8.89 22.04
CA ALA A 69 24.07 -9.53 22.86
C ALA A 69 22.65 -9.09 22.46
N LEU A 70 21.70 -10.01 22.38
CA LEU A 70 20.29 -9.70 22.29
C LEU A 70 19.73 -9.62 23.71
N CYS A 71 19.29 -8.42 24.09
CA CYS A 71 18.81 -8.10 25.43
C CYS A 71 17.35 -7.67 25.42
N TYR A 72 16.62 -7.97 26.48
CA TYR A 72 15.22 -7.57 26.63
C TYR A 72 14.86 -7.26 28.09
N GLY A 73 13.76 -6.55 28.31
CA GLY A 73 13.27 -6.23 29.65
C GLY A 73 12.35 -5.03 29.67
N PRO A 74 12.01 -4.53 30.87
CA PRO A 74 11.28 -3.26 31.00
C PRO A 74 12.01 -2.11 30.32
N LEU A 75 11.26 -1.11 29.84
CA LEU A 75 11.85 0.04 29.12
C LEU A 75 12.94 0.77 29.92
N THR A 76 12.84 0.76 31.24
CA THR A 76 13.78 1.40 32.17
C THR A 76 14.76 0.41 32.84
N GLY A 77 14.78 -0.87 32.43
CA GLY A 77 15.59 -1.96 33.01
C GLY A 77 14.97 -2.58 34.27
N PRO A 78 15.56 -3.61 34.83
CA PRO A 78 16.79 -4.28 34.37
C PRO A 78 16.57 -5.11 33.09
N TYR A 79 17.67 -5.40 32.37
CA TYR A 79 17.65 -6.15 31.11
C TYR A 79 18.26 -7.55 31.27
N GLN A 80 17.61 -8.53 30.67
CA GLN A 80 18.10 -9.90 30.54
C GLN A 80 18.74 -10.10 29.18
N THR A 81 19.74 -10.99 29.10
CA THR A 81 20.38 -11.40 27.84
C THR A 81 19.81 -12.75 27.44
N ILE A 82 19.23 -12.84 26.24
CA ILE A 82 18.68 -14.07 25.69
C ILE A 82 19.63 -14.76 24.71
N TYR A 83 20.54 -13.98 24.09
CA TYR A 83 21.54 -14.49 23.17
C TYR A 83 22.83 -13.69 23.31
N GLN A 84 23.97 -14.38 23.24
CA GLN A 84 25.29 -13.81 23.26
C GLN A 84 26.11 -14.37 22.11
N SER A 85 26.54 -13.51 21.19
CA SER A 85 27.46 -13.90 20.11
C SER A 85 28.91 -13.80 20.57
N ALA A 86 29.70 -14.80 20.27
CA ALA A 86 31.14 -14.76 20.47
C ALA A 86 31.92 -13.99 19.37
N VAL A 87 31.25 -13.61 18.30
CA VAL A 87 31.81 -12.93 17.13
C VAL A 87 31.16 -11.56 16.95
N LYS A 88 31.88 -10.57 16.44
CA LYS A 88 31.35 -9.22 16.12
C LYS A 88 30.36 -9.24 14.95
N LYS A 89 29.37 -10.14 15.00
CA LYS A 89 28.28 -10.18 14.02
C LYS A 89 27.00 -9.78 14.73
N GLU A 90 26.28 -8.82 14.15
CA GLU A 90 24.98 -8.41 14.66
C GLU A 90 23.87 -9.27 14.07
N PRO A 91 22.77 -9.49 14.79
CA PRO A 91 21.52 -9.93 14.18
C PRO A 91 21.14 -8.97 13.05
N VAL A 92 20.90 -9.49 11.85
CA VAL A 92 20.60 -8.69 10.66
C VAL A 92 19.10 -8.60 10.43
N SER A 93 18.40 -9.69 10.63
CA SER A 93 16.95 -9.79 10.55
C SER A 93 16.40 -10.08 11.94
N PHE A 94 15.36 -9.37 12.33
CA PHE A 94 14.82 -9.48 13.68
C PHE A 94 13.31 -9.24 13.63
N SER A 95 12.54 -10.19 14.10
CA SER A 95 11.10 -10.09 14.26
C SER A 95 10.65 -10.51 15.66
N LEU A 96 9.56 -9.96 16.16
CA LEU A 96 8.97 -10.30 17.45
C LEU A 96 7.44 -10.32 17.32
N ASP A 97 6.83 -11.47 17.58
CA ASP A 97 5.40 -11.56 17.86
C ASP A 97 5.15 -11.12 19.31
N THR A 98 4.59 -9.95 19.47
CA THR A 98 4.36 -9.33 20.79
C THR A 98 3.26 -10.03 21.60
N LYS A 99 2.40 -10.85 20.98
CA LYS A 99 1.34 -11.60 21.66
C LYS A 99 1.87 -12.94 22.19
N LEU A 100 2.61 -13.64 21.36
CA LEU A 100 3.22 -14.92 21.72
C LEU A 100 4.48 -14.73 22.56
N MET A 101 5.11 -13.54 22.49
CA MET A 101 6.40 -13.23 23.11
C MET A 101 7.51 -14.13 22.59
N THR A 102 7.42 -14.48 21.30
CA THR A 102 8.40 -15.26 20.57
C THR A 102 8.88 -14.47 19.37
N GLY A 103 10.06 -14.77 18.88
CA GLY A 103 10.60 -14.10 17.71
C GLY A 103 11.74 -14.87 17.08
N GLU A 104 12.28 -14.30 16.03
CA GLU A 104 13.38 -14.86 15.27
C GLU A 104 14.40 -13.78 14.93
N PHE A 105 15.62 -14.18 14.68
CA PHE A 105 16.65 -13.32 14.11
C PHE A 105 17.65 -14.14 13.30
N SER A 106 18.29 -13.48 12.33
CA SER A 106 19.40 -14.07 11.57
C SER A 106 20.71 -13.34 11.81
N ILE A 107 21.81 -14.05 11.63
CA ILE A 107 23.17 -13.50 11.65
C ILE A 107 23.76 -13.60 10.26
N LYS A 108 23.81 -12.48 9.54
CA LYS A 108 24.39 -12.35 8.19
C LYS A 108 23.88 -13.43 7.21
N ASP A 109 22.59 -13.71 7.24
CA ASP A 109 21.95 -14.73 6.40
C ASP A 109 22.68 -16.11 6.45
N SER A 110 23.29 -16.41 7.59
CA SER A 110 24.05 -17.66 7.77
C SER A 110 23.52 -18.53 8.89
N LEU A 111 23.01 -17.93 9.95
CA LEU A 111 22.47 -18.60 11.13
C LEU A 111 21.12 -18.00 11.47
N TRP A 112 20.11 -18.83 11.67
CA TRP A 112 18.76 -18.40 12.07
C TRP A 112 18.43 -18.98 13.44
N TYR A 113 17.94 -18.12 14.32
CA TYR A 113 17.60 -18.44 15.69
C TYR A 113 16.15 -18.08 15.98
N ASN A 114 15.50 -18.93 16.75
CA ASN A 114 14.25 -18.62 17.41
C ASN A 114 14.48 -18.31 18.86
N PHE A 115 13.68 -17.42 19.43
CA PHE A 115 13.72 -17.12 20.84
C PHE A 115 12.33 -17.02 21.45
N SER A 116 12.25 -17.31 22.76
CA SER A 116 11.04 -17.11 23.55
C SER A 116 11.36 -16.26 24.77
N LEU A 117 10.77 -15.07 24.86
CA LEU A 117 10.93 -14.18 26.00
C LEU A 117 10.29 -14.75 27.27
N LYS A 118 9.20 -15.52 27.13
CA LYS A 118 8.52 -16.18 28.25
C LYS A 118 9.37 -17.31 28.86
N LYS A 119 10.01 -18.10 27.99
CA LYS A 119 10.83 -19.26 28.41
C LYS A 119 12.28 -18.87 28.63
N ASN A 120 12.71 -17.68 28.21
CA ASN A 120 14.10 -17.23 28.17
C ASN A 120 15.02 -18.23 27.43
N THR A 121 14.54 -18.73 26.27
CA THR A 121 15.28 -19.67 25.42
C THR A 121 15.60 -19.03 24.08
N CYS A 122 16.73 -19.45 23.49
CA CYS A 122 17.17 -19.07 22.16
C CYS A 122 17.83 -20.29 21.50
N ASP A 123 17.18 -20.82 20.50
CA ASP A 123 17.54 -22.05 19.83
C ASP A 123 17.98 -21.80 18.40
N LEU A 124 19.06 -22.44 17.94
CA LEU A 124 19.47 -22.45 16.55
C LEU A 124 18.49 -23.29 15.74
N VAL A 125 17.86 -22.68 14.74
CA VAL A 125 16.92 -23.35 13.84
C VAL A 125 17.61 -23.84 12.59
N PHE A 126 18.60 -23.09 12.10
CA PHE A 126 19.22 -23.38 10.82
C PHE A 126 20.65 -22.81 10.73
N ASP A 127 21.58 -23.62 10.22
CA ASP A 127 22.94 -23.20 9.82
C ASP A 127 23.06 -23.30 8.28
N ARG A 128 23.41 -22.20 7.65
CA ARG A 128 23.65 -22.11 6.20
C ARG A 128 24.64 -23.18 5.68
N LYS A 129 25.58 -23.64 6.50
CA LYS A 129 26.56 -24.67 6.11
C LYS A 129 25.92 -26.02 5.78
N GLU A 130 24.69 -26.24 6.25
CA GLU A 130 23.95 -27.49 5.99
C GLU A 130 23.36 -27.50 4.55
N VAL A 131 23.31 -26.34 3.84
CA VAL A 131 22.75 -26.26 2.51
C VAL A 131 23.83 -26.36 1.44
N ILE A 132 23.67 -27.33 0.56
CA ILE A 132 24.47 -27.41 -0.67
C ILE A 132 23.81 -26.53 -1.74
N LEU A 133 24.48 -25.44 -2.11
CA LEU A 133 23.99 -24.56 -3.17
C LEU A 133 24.34 -25.12 -4.55
N PRO A 134 23.58 -24.77 -5.59
CA PRO A 134 23.94 -25.05 -6.98
C PRO A 134 25.34 -24.50 -7.32
N THR A 135 26.08 -25.24 -8.15
CA THR A 135 27.43 -24.85 -8.56
C THR A 135 27.47 -23.44 -9.16
N GLY A 136 28.41 -22.64 -8.70
CA GLY A 136 28.58 -21.26 -9.20
C GLY A 136 27.55 -20.25 -8.64
N MET A 137 26.74 -20.63 -7.65
CA MET A 137 25.77 -19.74 -7.00
C MET A 137 26.20 -19.39 -5.58
N GLU A 138 25.88 -18.17 -5.15
CA GLU A 138 26.03 -17.72 -3.76
C GLU A 138 24.71 -17.21 -3.20
N LEU A 139 24.55 -17.32 -1.88
CA LEU A 139 23.39 -16.80 -1.17
C LEU A 139 23.46 -15.28 -1.07
N ALA A 140 22.43 -14.60 -1.58
CA ALA A 140 22.25 -13.17 -1.44
C ALA A 140 21.39 -12.83 -0.21
N ARG A 141 20.29 -13.55 -0.03
CA ARG A 141 19.34 -13.35 1.07
C ARG A 141 18.64 -14.67 1.41
N ALA A 142 18.20 -14.79 2.66
CA ALA A 142 17.27 -15.85 3.07
C ALA A 142 16.27 -15.31 4.10
N THR A 143 15.07 -15.86 4.07
CA THR A 143 13.96 -15.52 4.97
C THR A 143 13.32 -16.82 5.47
N LEU A 144 13.12 -16.94 6.78
CA LEU A 144 12.44 -18.08 7.38
C LEU A 144 10.93 -17.91 7.24
N SER A 145 10.20 -18.96 6.86
CA SER A 145 8.75 -18.98 6.82
C SER A 145 8.14 -18.84 8.22
N HIS A 146 6.90 -18.36 8.30
CA HIS A 146 6.19 -18.25 9.58
C HIS A 146 6.04 -19.60 10.30
N SER A 147 5.85 -20.69 9.56
CA SER A 147 5.80 -22.05 10.10
C SER A 147 7.16 -22.57 10.57
N GLN A 148 8.26 -21.88 10.22
CA GLN A 148 9.65 -22.27 10.51
C GLN A 148 10.09 -23.60 9.86
N LYS A 149 9.33 -24.09 8.89
CA LYS A 149 9.61 -25.34 8.17
C LYS A 149 10.41 -25.11 6.90
N PHE A 150 10.37 -23.90 6.35
CA PHE A 150 10.95 -23.55 5.06
C PHE A 150 11.80 -22.27 5.15
N LEU A 151 12.83 -22.20 4.30
CA LEU A 151 13.56 -20.97 4.02
C LEU A 151 13.36 -20.59 2.57
N THR A 152 12.95 -19.35 2.33
CA THR A 152 13.02 -18.75 1.01
C THR A 152 14.39 -18.15 0.82
N MET A 153 15.13 -18.60 -0.19
CA MET A 153 16.48 -18.17 -0.50
C MET A 153 16.56 -17.45 -1.83
N GLU A 154 17.26 -16.33 -1.86
CA GLU A 154 17.63 -15.62 -3.07
C GLU A 154 19.08 -15.93 -3.40
N LEU A 155 19.32 -16.57 -4.55
CA LEU A 155 20.65 -16.92 -5.01
C LEU A 155 21.02 -16.08 -6.24
N ARG A 156 22.33 -15.76 -6.35
CA ARG A 156 22.92 -15.10 -7.51
C ARG A 156 24.16 -15.84 -7.98
N PRO A 157 24.59 -15.65 -9.24
CA PRO A 157 25.88 -16.12 -9.69
C PRO A 157 26.99 -15.60 -8.77
N TYR A 158 27.93 -16.47 -8.45
CA TYR A 158 29.12 -16.11 -7.67
C TYR A 158 29.93 -15.05 -8.46
N GLN A 159 30.16 -13.93 -7.81
CA GLN A 159 31.03 -12.88 -8.34
C GLN A 159 32.35 -12.91 -7.58
N GLU A 160 33.44 -13.17 -8.30
CA GLU A 160 34.78 -13.07 -7.73
C GLU A 160 34.97 -11.65 -7.19
N LYS A 161 35.30 -11.53 -5.91
CA LYS A 161 35.57 -10.22 -5.30
C LYS A 161 36.82 -9.67 -5.98
N VAL A 162 36.64 -8.71 -6.88
CA VAL A 162 37.76 -7.92 -7.41
C VAL A 162 38.40 -7.24 -6.19
N ASN A 163 39.64 -7.63 -5.93
CA ASN A 163 40.41 -7.08 -4.80
C ASN A 163 40.73 -5.63 -5.14
N LYS A 164 39.97 -4.67 -4.57
CA LYS A 164 40.17 -3.22 -4.78
C LYS A 164 41.58 -2.74 -4.34
N ASP A 165 42.34 -3.58 -3.67
CA ASP A 165 43.70 -3.27 -3.21
C ASP A 165 44.80 -3.54 -4.30
N LYS A 166 44.48 -4.19 -5.40
CA LYS A 166 45.31 -4.11 -6.58
C LYS A 166 44.95 -2.80 -7.24
N LYS A 167 45.78 -1.78 -7.04
CA LYS A 167 45.89 -0.64 -7.96
C LYS A 167 46.17 -1.26 -9.31
N GLU A 168 45.16 -1.46 -10.15
CA GLU A 168 45.36 -1.57 -11.57
C GLU A 168 46.10 -0.29 -11.93
N GLU A 169 47.29 -0.43 -12.53
CA GLU A 169 47.90 0.69 -13.23
C GLU A 169 46.81 1.25 -14.12
N GLU A 170 46.42 2.51 -13.83
CA GLU A 170 45.45 3.22 -14.65
C GLU A 170 45.98 3.20 -16.07
N VAL A 171 45.55 2.21 -16.87
CA VAL A 171 45.59 2.35 -18.31
C VAL A 171 44.70 3.55 -18.57
N LYS A 172 45.37 4.71 -18.80
CA LYS A 172 44.66 5.93 -19.19
C LYS A 172 43.81 5.56 -20.38
N PRO A 173 42.45 5.63 -20.24
CA PRO A 173 41.60 5.29 -21.38
C PRO A 173 42.02 6.17 -22.55
N ASP A 174 42.20 5.56 -23.69
CA ASP A 174 42.42 6.30 -24.92
C ASP A 174 41.28 7.32 -25.05
N LYS A 175 41.61 8.61 -25.02
CA LYS A 175 40.66 9.71 -24.98
C LYS A 175 39.87 9.91 -26.28
N SER A 176 39.80 8.91 -27.14
CA SER A 176 39.26 9.12 -28.48
C SER A 176 37.76 9.41 -28.50
N PHE A 177 36.93 8.67 -27.80
CA PHE A 177 35.49 8.92 -27.64
C PHE A 177 34.86 7.86 -26.75
N GLU A 178 33.72 8.22 -26.10
CA GLU A 178 32.81 7.25 -25.51
C GLU A 178 31.67 6.96 -26.50
N LEU A 179 31.45 5.69 -26.80
CA LEU A 179 30.35 5.25 -27.64
C LEU A 179 29.30 4.54 -26.77
N GLU A 180 28.10 5.09 -26.73
CA GLU A 180 26.92 4.40 -26.22
C GLU A 180 26.09 3.92 -27.42
N LEU A 181 25.91 2.61 -27.52
CA LEU A 181 25.06 2.02 -28.55
C LEU A 181 23.71 1.68 -27.97
N TRP A 182 22.66 2.33 -28.46
CA TRP A 182 21.29 2.09 -28.09
C TRP A 182 20.54 1.44 -29.25
N THR A 183 19.92 0.29 -28.95
CA THR A 183 19.19 -0.45 -29.98
C THR A 183 17.68 -0.34 -29.73
N TRP A 184 16.90 -0.54 -30.78
CA TRP A 184 15.43 -0.43 -30.72
C TRP A 184 14.76 -1.56 -29.93
N ASP A 185 15.46 -2.66 -29.69
CA ASP A 185 15.01 -3.85 -28.97
C ASP A 185 15.41 -3.85 -27.49
N GLU A 186 15.89 -2.73 -26.96
CA GLU A 186 16.16 -2.54 -25.55
C GLU A 186 14.85 -2.51 -24.74
N TYR A 187 14.81 -3.21 -23.62
CA TYR A 187 13.63 -3.25 -22.74
C TYR A 187 13.38 -1.95 -21.97
N GLU A 188 14.40 -1.14 -21.81
CA GLU A 188 14.34 0.13 -21.07
C GLU A 188 14.91 1.24 -21.94
N VAL A 189 14.25 2.39 -21.93
CA VAL A 189 14.80 3.56 -22.62
C VAL A 189 16.16 3.95 -22.04
N PRO A 190 17.10 4.42 -22.86
CA PRO A 190 18.47 4.73 -22.44
C PRO A 190 18.57 5.66 -21.24
N THR A 191 17.67 6.63 -21.13
CA THR A 191 17.60 7.55 -19.97
C THR A 191 17.27 6.86 -18.65
N LEU A 192 16.60 5.71 -18.68
CA LEU A 192 16.34 4.89 -17.50
C LEU A 192 17.55 4.02 -17.19
N GLN A 193 18.18 3.44 -18.20
CA GLN A 193 19.39 2.62 -18.04
C GLN A 193 20.52 3.44 -17.39
N THR A 194 20.81 4.65 -17.88
CA THR A 194 21.88 5.51 -17.35
C THR A 194 21.61 6.01 -15.92
N ARG A 195 20.35 6.11 -15.50
CA ARG A 195 20.03 6.53 -14.12
C ARG A 195 20.30 5.47 -13.05
N GLY A 196 20.71 4.25 -13.45
CA GLY A 196 21.09 3.17 -12.53
C GLY A 196 20.01 2.68 -11.56
N ARG A 197 18.81 3.27 -11.61
CA ARG A 197 17.71 2.98 -10.66
C ARG A 197 17.01 1.65 -10.93
N TYR A 198 17.21 1.07 -12.10
CA TYR A 198 16.44 -0.08 -12.59
C TYR A 198 17.23 -1.39 -12.63
N PHE A 199 18.53 -1.37 -12.38
CA PHE A 199 19.30 -2.59 -12.20
C PHE A 199 19.01 -3.19 -10.81
N ARG A 200 17.82 -3.76 -10.63
CA ARG A 200 17.62 -4.65 -9.50
C ARG A 200 18.42 -5.91 -9.75
N PRO A 201 19.28 -6.31 -8.80
CA PRO A 201 19.96 -7.59 -8.92
C PRO A 201 18.94 -8.70 -9.13
N GLN A 202 19.13 -9.50 -10.17
CA GLN A 202 18.23 -10.62 -10.46
C GLN A 202 18.68 -11.82 -9.65
N TYR A 203 17.89 -12.18 -8.64
CA TYR A 203 18.16 -13.32 -7.79
C TYR A 203 17.18 -14.44 -8.09
N SER A 204 17.67 -15.62 -8.50
CA SER A 204 16.81 -16.82 -8.55
C SER A 204 16.31 -17.18 -7.15
N LYS A 205 15.04 -17.54 -7.06
CA LYS A 205 14.37 -17.84 -5.78
C LYS A 205 14.26 -19.35 -5.59
N TYR A 206 14.64 -19.78 -4.41
CA TYR A 206 14.63 -21.17 -3.98
C TYR A 206 13.84 -21.30 -2.69
N ILE A 207 13.20 -22.45 -2.52
CA ILE A 207 12.66 -22.89 -1.22
C ILE A 207 13.50 -24.05 -0.73
N TYR A 208 13.96 -23.94 0.51
CA TYR A 208 14.66 -24.98 1.24
C TYR A 208 13.76 -25.54 2.32
N ASP A 209 13.46 -26.84 2.24
CA ASP A 209 12.72 -27.58 3.27
C ASP A 209 13.71 -28.05 4.33
N ILE A 210 13.55 -27.51 5.55
CA ILE A 210 14.48 -27.74 6.67
C ILE A 210 14.48 -29.21 7.09
N ALA A 211 13.32 -29.87 7.06
CA ALA A 211 13.20 -31.26 7.53
C ALA A 211 13.81 -32.25 6.54
N SER A 212 13.62 -32.06 5.25
CA SER A 212 14.14 -32.96 4.22
C SER A 212 15.52 -32.57 3.68
N GLY A 213 16.01 -31.35 3.97
CA GLY A 213 17.26 -30.82 3.42
C GLY A 213 17.21 -30.51 1.92
N LYS A 214 16.03 -30.50 1.32
CA LYS A 214 15.84 -30.32 -0.11
C LYS A 214 15.77 -28.84 -0.50
N LEU A 215 16.62 -28.42 -1.44
CA LEU A 215 16.59 -27.10 -2.07
C LEU A 215 15.93 -27.19 -3.44
N MET A 216 14.89 -26.37 -3.68
CA MET A 216 14.12 -26.36 -4.91
C MET A 216 14.05 -24.96 -5.51
N GLU A 217 14.42 -24.80 -6.78
CA GLU A 217 14.21 -23.54 -7.51
C GLU A 217 12.72 -23.34 -7.81
N VAL A 218 12.18 -22.21 -7.36
CA VAL A 218 10.75 -21.87 -7.48
C VAL A 218 10.47 -20.69 -8.39
N ALA A 219 11.45 -19.79 -8.60
CA ALA A 219 11.29 -18.71 -9.56
C ALA A 219 12.63 -18.27 -10.14
N PRO A 220 12.69 -17.90 -11.45
CA PRO A 220 13.88 -17.36 -12.08
C PRO A 220 14.21 -15.95 -11.54
N GLY A 221 15.43 -15.47 -11.80
CA GLY A 221 15.95 -14.23 -11.23
C GLY A 221 15.11 -12.98 -11.50
N HIS A 222 14.52 -12.91 -12.69
CA HIS A 222 13.69 -11.79 -13.14
C HIS A 222 12.24 -11.82 -12.65
N ALA A 223 11.78 -12.94 -12.07
CA ALA A 223 10.42 -13.13 -11.63
C ALA A 223 10.20 -12.70 -10.17
N ASP A 224 9.00 -12.26 -9.84
CA ASP A 224 8.60 -11.97 -8.47
C ASP A 224 7.90 -13.18 -7.85
N LEU A 225 8.47 -13.72 -6.77
CA LEU A 225 7.90 -14.81 -6.01
C LEU A 225 6.75 -14.31 -5.11
N LEU A 226 5.66 -15.05 -5.12
CA LEU A 226 4.49 -14.84 -4.27
C LEU A 226 4.26 -16.10 -3.43
N GLU A 227 4.68 -16.07 -2.20
CA GLU A 227 4.57 -17.19 -1.27
C GLU A 227 3.44 -17.00 -0.26
N PRO A 228 2.82 -18.07 0.24
CA PRO A 228 1.82 -18.00 1.29
C PRO A 228 2.48 -17.81 2.66
N ASP A 229 2.84 -16.58 3.01
CA ASP A 229 3.67 -16.22 4.18
C ASP A 229 3.25 -16.86 5.52
N ARG A 230 1.95 -17.14 5.69
CA ARG A 230 1.39 -17.65 6.96
C ARG A 230 0.90 -19.10 6.89
N ALA A 231 1.17 -19.79 5.80
CA ALA A 231 0.78 -21.18 5.66
C ALA A 231 1.54 -22.07 6.66
N GLU A 232 0.85 -23.01 7.28
CA GLU A 232 1.43 -24.10 8.09
C GLU A 232 2.27 -25.03 7.21
N GLU A 233 1.80 -25.30 5.99
CA GLU A 233 2.44 -26.12 4.97
C GLU A 233 2.35 -25.43 3.62
N ILE A 234 3.43 -25.48 2.84
CA ILE A 234 3.50 -24.92 1.50
C ILE A 234 3.59 -26.08 0.51
N HIS A 235 2.58 -26.24 -0.33
CA HIS A 235 2.60 -27.21 -1.44
C HIS A 235 2.88 -26.53 -2.77
N TYR A 236 2.36 -25.30 -2.95
CA TYR A 236 2.58 -24.48 -4.12
C TYR A 236 2.95 -23.07 -3.74
N VAL A 237 3.78 -22.48 -4.58
CA VAL A 237 4.02 -21.04 -4.62
C VAL A 237 3.64 -20.50 -6.00
N LEU A 238 3.39 -19.20 -6.08
CA LEU A 238 3.18 -18.52 -7.35
C LEU A 238 4.37 -17.61 -7.65
N TYR A 239 4.62 -17.35 -8.91
CA TYR A 239 5.47 -16.25 -9.32
C TYR A 239 4.90 -15.54 -10.53
N THR A 240 5.26 -14.27 -10.70
CA THR A 240 4.87 -13.46 -11.86
C THR A 240 6.08 -13.21 -12.75
N ASP A 241 5.87 -13.26 -14.06
CA ASP A 241 6.88 -13.05 -15.08
C ASP A 241 6.42 -12.00 -16.10
N GLU A 242 7.06 -10.83 -16.09
CA GLU A 242 6.81 -9.72 -17.00
C GLU A 242 7.58 -9.85 -18.34
N THR A 243 8.49 -10.83 -18.45
CA THR A 243 9.39 -10.95 -19.62
C THR A 243 8.66 -10.95 -20.96
N PRO A 244 7.51 -11.62 -21.14
CA PRO A 244 6.80 -11.61 -22.42
C PRO A 244 6.26 -10.24 -22.82
N TYR A 245 6.14 -9.30 -21.88
CA TYR A 245 5.46 -8.01 -22.06
C TYR A 245 6.38 -6.81 -21.86
N ARG A 246 7.65 -7.00 -21.55
CA ARG A 246 8.59 -5.89 -21.21
C ARG A 246 8.66 -4.79 -22.24
N MET A 247 8.61 -5.13 -23.52
CA MET A 247 8.61 -4.15 -24.61
C MET A 247 7.37 -3.24 -24.60
N GLN A 248 6.27 -3.67 -23.98
CA GLN A 248 5.04 -2.89 -23.90
C GLN A 248 5.11 -1.79 -22.82
N LYS A 249 6.16 -1.76 -22.02
CA LYS A 249 6.38 -0.75 -20.96
C LYS A 249 6.42 0.68 -21.50
N GLU A 250 6.84 0.86 -22.74
CA GLU A 250 6.95 2.17 -23.37
C GLU A 250 5.61 2.84 -23.66
N TRP A 251 4.52 2.05 -23.75
CA TRP A 251 3.18 2.56 -24.08
C TRP A 251 2.06 2.08 -23.15
N LEU A 252 2.36 1.20 -22.18
CA LEU A 252 1.42 0.78 -21.15
C LEU A 252 1.79 1.37 -19.80
N ASN A 253 0.81 1.92 -19.09
CA ASN A 253 1.02 2.39 -17.71
C ASN A 253 1.37 1.24 -16.75
N GLU A 254 0.81 0.05 -16.99
CA GLU A 254 1.05 -1.16 -16.22
C GLU A 254 1.45 -2.29 -17.16
N VAL A 255 2.65 -2.83 -16.96
CA VAL A 255 3.14 -3.97 -17.72
C VAL A 255 2.41 -5.23 -17.26
N PRO A 256 1.78 -5.98 -18.16
CA PRO A 256 1.20 -7.27 -17.81
C PRO A 256 2.26 -8.29 -17.41
N PHE A 257 1.83 -9.35 -16.76
CA PHE A 257 2.68 -10.50 -16.41
C PHE A 257 1.91 -11.82 -16.53
N ASP A 258 2.65 -12.87 -16.80
CA ASP A 258 2.14 -14.23 -16.68
C ASP A 258 2.27 -14.72 -15.24
N ILE A 259 1.34 -15.57 -14.81
CA ILE A 259 1.35 -16.19 -13.47
C ILE A 259 1.68 -17.66 -13.63
N TYR A 260 2.67 -18.12 -12.91
CA TYR A 260 3.06 -19.52 -12.84
C TYR A 260 2.90 -20.05 -11.42
N SER A 261 2.51 -21.31 -11.30
CA SER A 261 2.57 -22.07 -10.04
C SER A 261 3.74 -23.06 -10.07
N VAL A 262 4.34 -23.28 -8.91
CA VAL A 262 5.39 -24.28 -8.73
C VAL A 262 5.04 -25.15 -7.52
N ASN A 263 5.00 -26.46 -7.75
CA ASN A 263 4.90 -27.43 -6.67
C ASN A 263 6.25 -27.53 -5.98
N VAL A 264 6.33 -27.16 -4.70
CA VAL A 264 7.60 -27.07 -3.97
C VAL A 264 8.24 -28.44 -3.68
N HIS A 265 7.48 -29.54 -3.76
CA HIS A 265 8.00 -30.88 -3.53
C HIS A 265 8.58 -31.53 -4.79
N THR A 266 7.98 -31.22 -5.95
CA THR A 266 8.36 -31.85 -7.23
C THR A 266 9.12 -30.91 -8.17
N GLY A 267 9.04 -29.60 -7.96
CA GLY A 267 9.58 -28.58 -8.86
C GLY A 267 8.76 -28.41 -10.15
N LYS A 268 7.60 -29.09 -10.27
CA LYS A 268 6.76 -28.97 -11.47
C LYS A 268 6.20 -27.55 -11.57
N LYS A 269 6.52 -26.87 -12.67
CA LYS A 269 6.02 -25.55 -13.03
C LYS A 269 4.79 -25.67 -13.93
N GLN A 270 3.80 -24.82 -13.73
CA GLN A 270 2.59 -24.76 -14.54
C GLN A 270 2.15 -23.32 -14.74
N LEU A 271 1.80 -22.97 -15.99
CA LEU A 271 1.17 -21.68 -16.29
C LEU A 271 -0.24 -21.65 -15.69
N VAL A 272 -0.52 -20.63 -14.89
CA VAL A 272 -1.82 -20.41 -14.24
C VAL A 272 -2.66 -19.43 -15.04
N GLY A 273 -2.06 -18.36 -15.56
CA GLY A 273 -2.75 -17.37 -16.37
C GLY A 273 -1.79 -16.43 -17.09
N ARG A 274 -2.29 -15.76 -18.13
CA ARG A 274 -1.53 -14.85 -18.99
C ARG A 274 -2.03 -13.42 -18.90
N SER A 275 -1.12 -12.48 -19.09
CA SER A 275 -1.46 -11.05 -19.25
C SER A 275 -2.24 -10.45 -18.07
N TYR A 276 -1.97 -10.92 -16.85
CA TYR A 276 -2.54 -10.37 -15.63
C TYR A 276 -1.91 -9.00 -15.34
N ARG A 277 -2.67 -8.12 -14.67
CA ARG A 277 -2.20 -6.79 -14.25
C ARG A 277 -2.25 -6.59 -12.74
N THR A 278 -3.02 -7.42 -12.04
CA THR A 278 -3.14 -7.40 -10.58
C THR A 278 -2.49 -8.65 -10.00
N ARG A 279 -1.54 -8.46 -9.09
CA ARG A 279 -0.82 -9.56 -8.45
C ARG A 279 -1.77 -10.42 -7.62
N PRO A 280 -1.67 -11.74 -7.69
CA PRO A 280 -2.37 -12.65 -6.79
C PRO A 280 -2.12 -12.30 -5.32
N LYS A 281 -3.15 -12.42 -4.51
CA LYS A 281 -3.07 -12.26 -3.05
C LYS A 281 -3.43 -13.55 -2.35
N TRP A 282 -2.54 -14.04 -1.51
CA TRP A 282 -2.78 -15.21 -0.70
C TRP A 282 -3.73 -14.92 0.45
N SER A 283 -4.59 -15.90 0.77
CA SER A 283 -5.43 -15.89 1.97
C SER A 283 -4.56 -16.01 3.23
N MET A 284 -5.12 -15.57 4.37
CA MET A 284 -4.38 -15.55 5.64
C MET A 284 -3.97 -16.94 6.17
N ASN A 285 -4.66 -17.98 5.73
CA ASN A 285 -4.30 -19.37 6.05
C ASN A 285 -3.39 -20.01 4.99
N GLY A 286 -3.03 -19.27 3.93
CA GLY A 286 -2.16 -19.73 2.85
C GLY A 286 -2.73 -20.84 1.97
N LYS A 287 -4.02 -21.18 2.12
CA LYS A 287 -4.66 -22.25 1.34
C LYS A 287 -5.05 -21.82 -0.06
N TRP A 288 -5.41 -20.55 -0.25
CA TRP A 288 -5.88 -20.04 -1.54
C TRP A 288 -5.18 -18.72 -1.88
N ALA A 289 -4.94 -18.51 -3.17
CA ALA A 289 -4.62 -17.20 -3.69
C ALA A 289 -5.77 -16.72 -4.58
N VAL A 290 -6.16 -15.44 -4.46
CA VAL A 290 -7.15 -14.83 -5.36
C VAL A 290 -6.46 -13.93 -6.35
N MET A 291 -6.95 -13.92 -7.59
CA MET A 291 -6.41 -13.17 -8.70
C MET A 291 -7.52 -12.72 -9.64
N TYR A 292 -7.40 -11.49 -10.13
CA TYR A 292 -8.36 -10.94 -11.09
C TYR A 292 -7.87 -11.18 -12.51
N ASP A 293 -8.68 -11.88 -13.30
CA ASP A 293 -8.45 -12.07 -14.74
C ASP A 293 -9.00 -10.86 -15.49
N PRO A 294 -8.15 -10.01 -16.09
CA PRO A 294 -8.61 -8.79 -16.74
C PRO A 294 -9.29 -9.05 -18.10
N VAL A 295 -9.07 -10.21 -18.72
CA VAL A 295 -9.67 -10.58 -20.01
C VAL A 295 -11.05 -11.17 -19.78
N ALA A 296 -11.18 -12.13 -18.88
CA ALA A 296 -12.46 -12.72 -18.50
C ALA A 296 -13.28 -11.80 -17.57
N GLN A 297 -12.66 -10.78 -16.99
CA GLN A 297 -13.25 -9.82 -16.05
C GLN A 297 -13.87 -10.48 -14.81
N VAL A 298 -13.20 -11.52 -14.29
CA VAL A 298 -13.64 -12.29 -13.13
C VAL A 298 -12.53 -12.46 -12.10
N TRP A 299 -12.91 -12.70 -10.86
CA TRP A 299 -12.00 -13.15 -9.83
C TRP A 299 -11.92 -14.69 -9.85
N ASN A 300 -10.69 -15.18 -9.85
CA ASN A 300 -10.37 -16.60 -9.72
C ASN A 300 -9.70 -16.87 -8.38
N LYS A 301 -9.89 -18.07 -7.84
CA LYS A 301 -9.06 -18.63 -6.76
C LYS A 301 -8.12 -19.68 -7.32
N PHE A 302 -6.90 -19.66 -6.83
CA PHE A 302 -5.93 -20.75 -6.95
C PHE A 302 -5.91 -21.52 -5.64
N ASP A 303 -6.10 -22.82 -5.70
CA ASP A 303 -6.00 -23.73 -4.56
C ASP A 303 -4.55 -24.10 -4.33
N GLY A 304 -3.97 -23.61 -3.23
CA GLY A 304 -2.56 -23.80 -2.86
C GLY A 304 -2.22 -25.25 -2.47
N THR A 305 -3.22 -26.14 -2.32
CA THR A 305 -3.01 -27.57 -2.03
C THR A 305 -3.02 -28.40 -3.30
N THR A 306 -3.96 -28.12 -4.21
CA THR A 306 -4.20 -28.94 -5.42
C THR A 306 -3.63 -28.34 -6.70
N GLY A 307 -3.32 -27.03 -6.69
CA GLY A 307 -2.90 -26.27 -7.89
C GLY A 307 -4.03 -25.93 -8.86
N LYS A 308 -5.30 -26.13 -8.47
CA LYS A 308 -6.47 -25.89 -9.32
C LYS A 308 -6.90 -24.43 -9.30
N VAL A 309 -7.28 -23.90 -10.48
CA VAL A 309 -7.89 -22.57 -10.63
C VAL A 309 -9.39 -22.72 -10.78
N THR A 310 -10.17 -21.84 -10.14
CA THR A 310 -11.65 -21.85 -10.20
C THR A 310 -12.17 -20.42 -10.14
N ASP A 311 -13.13 -20.08 -11.01
CA ASP A 311 -13.87 -18.82 -10.94
C ASP A 311 -14.70 -18.77 -9.65
N ILE A 312 -14.69 -17.57 -9.01
CA ILE A 312 -15.38 -17.33 -7.75
C ILE A 312 -16.33 -16.12 -7.81
N SER A 313 -16.41 -15.40 -8.91
CA SER A 313 -17.17 -14.15 -9.00
C SER A 313 -18.31 -14.12 -10.01
N THR A 314 -18.33 -14.99 -11.01
CA THR A 314 -19.41 -15.01 -12.02
C THR A 314 -20.79 -15.16 -11.39
N ALA A 315 -20.92 -15.94 -10.32
CA ALA A 315 -22.19 -16.15 -9.60
C ALA A 315 -22.70 -14.90 -8.84
N ILE A 316 -21.94 -13.82 -8.76
CA ILE A 316 -22.37 -12.53 -8.18
C ILE A 316 -23.49 -11.90 -9.02
N GLY A 317 -23.44 -12.03 -10.34
CA GLY A 317 -24.42 -11.46 -11.27
C GLY A 317 -24.28 -9.93 -11.47
N TYR A 318 -23.26 -9.30 -10.91
CA TYR A 318 -22.89 -7.91 -11.13
C TYR A 318 -21.40 -7.82 -11.51
N PRO A 319 -21.00 -6.79 -12.30
CA PRO A 319 -19.60 -6.57 -12.62
C PRO A 319 -18.76 -6.36 -11.36
N VAL A 320 -17.61 -7.02 -11.29
CA VAL A 320 -16.60 -6.85 -10.24
C VAL A 320 -15.43 -5.99 -10.71
N PHE A 321 -15.56 -5.42 -11.90
CA PHE A 321 -14.64 -4.52 -12.57
C PHE A 321 -15.26 -3.13 -12.73
N GLU A 322 -14.46 -2.12 -13.00
CA GLU A 322 -14.90 -0.75 -13.18
C GLU A 322 -15.86 -0.62 -14.37
N GLU A 323 -17.17 -0.47 -14.07
CA GLU A 323 -18.25 -0.46 -15.06
C GLU A 323 -18.18 0.76 -16.00
N THR A 324 -17.57 1.84 -15.57
CA THR A 324 -17.42 3.11 -16.30
C THR A 324 -16.06 3.29 -16.96
N TYR A 325 -15.26 2.21 -17.04
CA TYR A 325 -13.92 2.26 -17.60
C TYR A 325 -13.93 2.54 -19.10
N ASP A 326 -13.37 3.66 -19.51
CA ASP A 326 -13.43 4.20 -20.88
C ASP A 326 -12.06 4.27 -21.59
N LYS A 327 -11.06 3.54 -21.07
CA LYS A 327 -9.70 3.47 -21.64
C LYS A 327 -9.50 2.23 -22.50
N PRO A 328 -8.64 2.25 -23.53
CA PRO A 328 -8.42 1.13 -24.46
C PRO A 328 -7.59 -0.01 -23.82
N ASN A 329 -7.91 -0.39 -22.62
CA ASN A 329 -7.30 -1.47 -21.84
C ASN A 329 -8.39 -2.30 -21.17
N PRO A 330 -8.10 -3.54 -20.73
CA PRO A 330 -9.04 -4.27 -19.89
C PRO A 330 -9.36 -3.49 -18.61
N ALA A 331 -10.66 -3.43 -18.25
CA ALA A 331 -11.10 -2.74 -17.04
C ALA A 331 -10.50 -3.37 -15.79
N PRO A 332 -9.98 -2.56 -14.84
CA PRO A 332 -9.47 -3.05 -13.58
C PRO A 332 -10.61 -3.51 -12.66
N ALA A 333 -10.30 -4.42 -11.72
CA ALA A 333 -11.26 -4.78 -10.68
C ALA A 333 -11.43 -3.64 -9.67
N TYR A 334 -12.61 -3.55 -9.05
CA TYR A 334 -12.83 -2.65 -7.90
C TYR A 334 -11.97 -3.02 -6.68
N GLY A 335 -11.47 -4.27 -6.59
CA GLY A 335 -10.49 -4.70 -5.64
C GLY A 335 -11.02 -5.56 -4.50
N ILE A 336 -10.14 -5.79 -3.51
CA ILE A 336 -10.39 -6.63 -2.34
C ILE A 336 -10.50 -5.73 -1.10
N ALA A 337 -11.59 -5.89 -0.33
CA ALA A 337 -11.74 -5.23 0.97
C ALA A 337 -10.89 -5.91 2.05
N GLY A 338 -10.80 -7.24 2.02
CA GLY A 338 -10.01 -8.03 2.96
C GLY A 338 -10.49 -9.47 3.08
N TRP A 339 -10.12 -10.10 4.19
CA TRP A 339 -10.33 -11.52 4.46
C TRP A 339 -11.00 -11.74 5.81
N THR A 340 -11.75 -12.81 5.96
CA THR A 340 -12.17 -13.27 7.28
C THR A 340 -10.96 -13.86 8.05
N ALA A 341 -10.99 -13.81 9.38
CA ALA A 341 -9.87 -14.19 10.24
C ALA A 341 -9.45 -15.68 10.09
N ASP A 342 -10.37 -16.54 9.67
CA ASP A 342 -10.12 -17.95 9.35
C ASP A 342 -9.47 -18.16 7.97
N GLY A 343 -9.41 -17.09 7.15
CA GLY A 343 -8.90 -17.13 5.79
C GLY A 343 -9.79 -17.88 4.79
N ASN A 344 -11.01 -18.27 5.18
CA ASN A 344 -11.89 -19.06 4.33
C ASN A 344 -12.80 -18.22 3.44
N ASN A 345 -12.91 -16.92 3.70
CA ASN A 345 -13.67 -16.02 2.84
C ASN A 345 -12.84 -14.81 2.45
N VAL A 346 -13.04 -14.33 1.23
CA VAL A 346 -12.58 -13.04 0.73
C VAL A 346 -13.75 -12.09 0.60
N LEU A 347 -13.51 -10.81 0.93
CA LEU A 347 -14.46 -9.73 0.70
C LEU A 347 -13.95 -8.89 -0.47
N ILE A 348 -14.73 -8.82 -1.55
CA ILE A 348 -14.41 -8.03 -2.74
C ILE A 348 -15.46 -6.94 -2.96
N TYR A 349 -15.13 -5.97 -3.80
CA TYR A 349 -16.03 -4.90 -4.20
C TYR A 349 -16.69 -5.16 -5.55
N ASP A 350 -17.97 -4.75 -5.69
CA ASP A 350 -18.52 -4.29 -6.97
C ASP A 350 -18.50 -2.75 -7.02
N ALA A 351 -19.21 -2.11 -7.94
CA ALA A 351 -19.30 -0.65 -8.03
C ALA A 351 -19.75 0.01 -6.70
N TYR A 352 -20.63 -0.63 -5.95
CA TYR A 352 -21.32 -0.07 -4.80
C TYR A 352 -21.16 -0.87 -3.51
N ASP A 353 -21.29 -2.20 -3.60
CA ASP A 353 -21.43 -3.09 -2.45
C ASP A 353 -20.18 -3.94 -2.19
N TRP A 354 -20.15 -4.59 -1.04
CA TRP A 354 -19.17 -5.62 -0.70
C TRP A 354 -19.79 -7.00 -0.90
N TRP A 355 -19.00 -7.93 -1.42
CA TRP A 355 -19.38 -9.31 -1.64
C TRP A 355 -18.49 -10.24 -0.84
N LYS A 356 -19.10 -11.12 -0.05
CA LYS A 356 -18.40 -12.17 0.69
C LYS A 356 -18.42 -13.45 -0.12
N ILE A 357 -17.25 -13.97 -0.44
CA ILE A 357 -17.06 -15.16 -1.23
C ILE A 357 -16.42 -16.25 -0.38
N ASP A 358 -17.08 -17.40 -0.30
CA ASP A 358 -16.57 -18.59 0.34
C ASP A 358 -15.56 -19.31 -0.57
N LEU A 359 -14.30 -19.36 -0.14
CA LEU A 359 -13.23 -20.00 -0.89
C LEU A 359 -13.22 -21.52 -0.76
N THR A 360 -13.95 -22.08 0.21
CA THR A 360 -14.14 -23.55 0.30
C THR A 360 -15.02 -24.06 -0.84
N GLY A 361 -15.90 -23.20 -1.36
CA GLY A 361 -16.86 -23.53 -2.44
C GLY A 361 -18.14 -24.17 -1.94
N GLU A 362 -18.39 -24.16 -0.64
CA GLU A 362 -19.60 -24.72 -0.05
C GLU A 362 -20.82 -23.79 -0.15
N ARG A 363 -20.58 -22.49 -0.33
CA ARG A 363 -21.62 -21.44 -0.34
C ARG A 363 -21.49 -20.55 -1.56
N GLN A 364 -22.62 -20.05 -2.03
CA GLN A 364 -22.65 -19.03 -3.07
C GLN A 364 -22.18 -17.67 -2.55
N PRO A 365 -21.69 -16.77 -3.43
CA PRO A 365 -21.38 -15.39 -3.06
C PRO A 365 -22.58 -14.69 -2.38
N GLU A 366 -22.31 -13.99 -1.30
CA GLU A 366 -23.32 -13.23 -0.53
C GLU A 366 -23.05 -11.74 -0.67
N CYS A 367 -24.06 -10.94 -1.05
CA CYS A 367 -23.96 -9.49 -0.95
C CYS A 367 -23.86 -9.09 0.54
N PHE A 368 -22.66 -8.83 1.01
CA PHE A 368 -22.34 -8.60 2.42
C PHE A 368 -23.02 -7.34 2.96
N THR A 369 -23.09 -6.26 2.17
CA THR A 369 -23.75 -5.00 2.52
C THR A 369 -25.24 -4.97 2.20
N LYS A 370 -25.82 -6.13 1.89
CA LYS A 370 -27.27 -6.34 1.67
C LYS A 370 -27.87 -5.51 0.53
N GLY A 371 -27.06 -5.13 -0.45
CA GLY A 371 -27.47 -4.35 -1.61
C GLY A 371 -27.78 -2.87 -1.28
N TYR A 372 -27.36 -2.39 -0.11
CA TYR A 372 -27.58 -0.99 0.29
C TYR A 372 -26.93 -0.03 -0.69
N GLY A 373 -25.70 -0.33 -1.12
CA GLY A 373 -24.94 0.53 -1.98
C GLY A 373 -25.62 0.71 -3.34
N ARG A 374 -25.87 -0.36 -4.05
CA ARG A 374 -26.47 -0.35 -5.40
C ARG A 374 -27.89 0.23 -5.39
N LYS A 375 -28.70 -0.12 -4.41
CA LYS A 375 -30.08 0.40 -4.28
C LYS A 375 -30.10 1.93 -4.16
N ASN A 376 -29.13 2.52 -3.47
CA ASN A 376 -29.09 3.96 -3.18
C ASN A 376 -28.07 4.71 -4.06
N LYS A 377 -27.39 4.04 -5.01
CA LYS A 377 -26.29 4.58 -5.81
C LYS A 377 -25.17 5.16 -4.92
N ARG A 378 -24.77 4.40 -3.90
CA ARG A 378 -23.77 4.79 -2.92
C ARG A 378 -22.63 3.78 -2.88
N SER A 379 -21.43 4.17 -3.25
CA SER A 379 -20.28 3.30 -3.17
C SER A 379 -19.76 3.18 -1.75
N ILE A 380 -19.53 1.94 -1.28
CA ILE A 380 -19.05 1.63 0.06
C ILE A 380 -17.61 1.15 -0.06
N ARG A 381 -16.66 1.87 0.56
CA ARG A 381 -15.23 1.54 0.51
C ARG A 381 -14.60 1.59 1.90
N LYS A 382 -13.62 0.75 2.14
CA LYS A 382 -12.82 0.80 3.36
C LYS A 382 -12.07 2.13 3.45
N MET A 383 -12.11 2.80 4.60
CA MET A 383 -11.39 4.06 4.75
C MET A 383 -9.88 3.86 4.92
N THR A 384 -9.11 4.85 4.48
CA THR A 384 -7.64 4.81 4.43
C THR A 384 -6.97 4.53 5.77
N SER A 385 -7.55 4.97 6.90
CA SER A 385 -7.06 4.66 8.25
C SER A 385 -7.06 3.15 8.59
N ASN A 386 -7.78 2.35 7.81
CA ASN A 386 -7.87 0.90 7.93
C ASN A 386 -7.29 0.17 6.70
N ILE A 387 -6.58 0.88 5.81
CA ILE A 387 -6.08 0.31 4.54
C ILE A 387 -5.17 -0.89 4.78
N ASP A 388 -4.31 -0.82 5.81
CA ASP A 388 -3.39 -1.90 6.15
C ASP A 388 -4.07 -3.07 6.85
N LYS A 389 -5.36 -2.92 7.20
CA LYS A 389 -6.11 -3.98 7.84
C LYS A 389 -6.76 -4.86 6.79
N GLU A 390 -6.15 -5.98 6.54
CA GLU A 390 -6.63 -6.95 5.56
C GLU A 390 -7.47 -8.09 6.17
N VAL A 391 -7.54 -8.18 7.49
CA VAL A 391 -8.19 -9.30 8.20
C VAL A 391 -9.24 -8.80 9.16
N PHE A 392 -10.44 -9.34 9.05
CA PHE A 392 -11.60 -8.99 9.88
C PHE A 392 -12.01 -10.13 10.80
N LYS A 393 -12.15 -9.82 12.10
CA LYS A 393 -12.63 -10.76 13.10
C LYS A 393 -14.18 -10.75 13.14
N PRO A 394 -14.83 -11.85 13.58
CA PRO A 394 -16.29 -11.98 13.54
C PRO A 394 -17.08 -10.90 14.31
N ASP A 395 -16.51 -10.37 15.38
CA ASP A 395 -17.11 -9.37 16.27
C ASP A 395 -16.58 -7.94 16.03
N GLU A 396 -15.89 -7.74 14.91
CA GLU A 396 -15.25 -6.49 14.60
C GLU A 396 -16.18 -5.53 13.85
N THR A 397 -15.86 -4.25 13.94
CA THR A 397 -16.48 -3.18 13.17
C THR A 397 -15.41 -2.43 12.38
N VAL A 398 -15.67 -2.19 11.11
CA VAL A 398 -14.78 -1.48 10.18
C VAL A 398 -15.38 -0.12 9.87
N VAL A 399 -14.56 0.91 9.81
CA VAL A 399 -14.98 2.22 9.35
C VAL A 399 -14.87 2.28 7.83
N VAL A 400 -15.95 2.68 7.18
CA VAL A 400 -16.07 2.76 5.73
C VAL A 400 -16.52 4.15 5.30
N SER A 401 -16.07 4.59 4.13
CA SER A 401 -16.68 5.71 3.43
C SER A 401 -17.89 5.22 2.64
N VAL A 402 -18.91 6.06 2.58
CA VAL A 402 -20.10 5.88 1.75
C VAL A 402 -20.25 7.14 0.92
N TRP A 403 -20.00 7.04 -0.38
CA TRP A 403 -20.04 8.17 -1.30
C TRP A 403 -21.29 8.10 -2.17
N ASP A 404 -22.05 9.19 -2.22
CA ASP A 404 -23.30 9.30 -2.98
C ASP A 404 -23.04 9.82 -4.39
N GLU A 405 -23.35 9.01 -5.40
CA GLU A 405 -23.15 9.34 -6.82
C GLU A 405 -24.05 10.47 -7.33
N ASN A 406 -25.17 10.74 -6.65
CA ASN A 406 -26.12 11.78 -7.09
C ASN A 406 -25.76 13.16 -6.52
N THR A 407 -25.32 13.23 -5.26
CA THR A 407 -25.04 14.49 -4.56
C THR A 407 -23.56 14.79 -4.42
N MET A 408 -22.68 13.81 -4.64
CA MET A 408 -21.24 13.86 -4.39
C MET A 408 -20.90 14.00 -2.89
N ASP A 409 -21.88 13.78 -2.01
CA ASP A 409 -21.66 13.80 -0.57
C ASP A 409 -20.94 12.54 -0.11
N GLU A 410 -20.09 12.68 0.88
CA GLU A 410 -19.45 11.56 1.52
C GLU A 410 -19.96 11.39 2.96
N GLY A 411 -20.03 10.15 3.41
CA GLY A 411 -20.34 9.79 4.78
C GLY A 411 -19.30 8.84 5.35
N ILE A 412 -19.11 8.93 6.66
CA ILE A 412 -18.38 7.95 7.45
C ILE A 412 -19.39 7.03 8.11
N TYR A 413 -19.24 5.73 7.90
CA TYR A 413 -20.11 4.71 8.44
C TYR A 413 -19.30 3.64 9.17
N SER A 414 -19.90 2.98 10.11
CA SER A 414 -19.38 1.72 10.64
C SER A 414 -20.10 0.54 9.97
N LEU A 415 -19.31 -0.48 9.58
CA LEU A 415 -19.77 -1.73 8.98
C LEU A 415 -19.38 -2.88 9.91
N ASP A 416 -20.37 -3.60 10.48
CA ASP A 416 -20.08 -4.78 11.28
C ASP A 416 -19.92 -6.05 10.42
N MET A 417 -19.40 -7.12 11.00
CA MET A 417 -19.19 -8.39 10.29
C MET A 417 -20.48 -9.20 10.03
N LYS A 418 -21.66 -8.59 10.29
CA LYS A 418 -22.98 -9.07 9.83
C LYS A 418 -23.51 -8.27 8.65
N GLY A 419 -22.71 -7.33 8.12
CA GLY A 419 -23.06 -6.49 6.97
C GLY A 419 -24.00 -5.33 7.29
N ARG A 420 -24.11 -4.93 8.57
CA ARG A 420 -24.96 -3.82 8.99
C ARG A 420 -24.18 -2.51 8.99
N LEU A 421 -24.71 -1.54 8.25
CA LEU A 421 -24.18 -0.18 8.18
C LEU A 421 -24.84 0.70 9.25
N LYS A 422 -24.04 1.50 9.94
CA LYS A 422 -24.49 2.57 10.82
C LYS A 422 -23.80 3.86 10.45
N LYS A 423 -24.58 4.90 10.12
CA LYS A 423 -24.07 6.23 9.83
C LYS A 423 -23.44 6.86 11.07
N LEU A 424 -22.25 7.43 10.91
CA LEU A 424 -21.50 8.15 11.96
C LEU A 424 -21.45 9.65 11.65
N ALA A 425 -21.14 10.02 10.41
CA ALA A 425 -21.17 11.39 9.90
C ALA A 425 -21.50 11.35 8.40
N GLU A 426 -22.12 12.41 7.87
CA GLU A 426 -22.42 12.55 6.44
C GLU A 426 -22.70 14.01 6.12
N GLY A 427 -22.31 14.46 4.95
CA GLY A 427 -22.62 15.81 4.45
C GLY A 427 -21.86 16.13 3.16
N PRO A 428 -22.01 17.38 2.66
CA PRO A 428 -21.33 17.86 1.46
C PRO A 428 -19.84 18.13 1.75
N TYR A 429 -19.13 17.07 2.10
CA TYR A 429 -17.74 17.10 2.50
C TYR A 429 -16.96 15.91 1.93
N ILE A 430 -15.65 16.06 1.85
CA ILE A 430 -14.69 14.97 1.77
C ILE A 430 -14.11 14.77 3.18
N TYR A 431 -14.10 13.54 3.66
CA TYR A 431 -13.62 13.17 4.98
C TYR A 431 -12.30 12.41 4.90
N ALA A 432 -11.39 12.65 5.85
CA ALA A 432 -10.20 11.83 6.04
C ALA A 432 -9.97 11.54 7.53
N ILE A 433 -9.76 10.26 7.86
CA ILE A 433 -9.42 9.84 9.22
C ILE A 433 -7.89 9.69 9.28
N HIS A 434 -7.24 10.44 10.17
CA HIS A 434 -5.80 10.37 10.32
C HIS A 434 -5.39 9.23 11.26
N ARG A 435 -6.07 9.11 12.39
CA ARG A 435 -5.71 8.09 13.38
C ARG A 435 -6.82 7.86 14.40
N PHE A 436 -6.98 6.60 14.78
CA PHE A 436 -7.67 6.23 16.02
C PHE A 436 -6.67 6.15 17.18
N SER A 437 -7.13 6.42 18.40
CA SER A 437 -6.36 6.12 19.61
C SER A 437 -6.13 4.61 19.74
N ASP A 438 -5.06 4.20 20.43
CA ASP A 438 -4.71 2.77 20.56
C ASP A 438 -5.83 1.94 21.22
N ASN A 439 -6.62 2.56 22.13
CA ASN A 439 -7.78 1.94 22.75
C ASN A 439 -9.07 2.04 21.92
N GLN A 440 -9.00 2.56 20.68
CA GLN A 440 -10.11 2.70 19.74
C GLN A 440 -11.30 3.55 20.28
N LYS A 441 -11.08 4.43 21.25
CA LYS A 441 -12.15 5.26 21.86
C LYS A 441 -12.27 6.63 21.22
N TYR A 442 -11.21 7.14 20.62
CA TYR A 442 -11.13 8.49 20.06
C TYR A 442 -10.49 8.46 18.68
N CYS A 443 -10.75 9.49 17.88
CA CYS A 443 -10.11 9.66 16.59
C CYS A 443 -9.78 11.12 16.28
N ILE A 444 -8.78 11.30 15.43
CA ILE A 444 -8.44 12.57 14.79
C ILE A 444 -8.75 12.42 13.30
N TRP A 445 -9.50 13.37 12.79
CA TRP A 445 -9.98 13.38 11.41
C TRP A 445 -10.06 14.81 10.87
N ASN A 446 -10.25 14.96 9.59
CA ASN A 446 -10.61 16.23 8.98
C ASN A 446 -11.78 16.06 8.01
N ARG A 447 -12.39 17.17 7.64
CA ARG A 447 -13.29 17.30 6.51
C ARG A 447 -12.96 18.58 5.74
N GLN A 448 -13.38 18.62 4.50
CA GLN A 448 -13.25 19.79 3.65
C GLN A 448 -14.41 19.88 2.68
N ASN A 449 -14.69 21.10 2.23
CA ASN A 449 -15.44 21.36 1.01
C ASN A 449 -14.94 22.66 0.37
N MET A 450 -15.61 23.17 -0.64
CA MET A 450 -15.18 24.39 -1.34
C MET A 450 -14.95 25.58 -0.39
N SER A 451 -15.74 25.72 0.68
CA SER A 451 -15.69 26.85 1.62
C SER A 451 -15.03 26.53 2.96
N GLU A 452 -14.91 25.26 3.33
CA GLU A 452 -14.32 24.83 4.62
C GLU A 452 -12.95 24.18 4.40
N PHE A 453 -11.90 24.83 4.94
CA PHE A 453 -10.55 24.27 4.94
C PHE A 453 -10.45 23.02 5.84
N ARG A 454 -9.58 22.09 5.49
CA ARG A 454 -9.33 20.81 6.18
C ARG A 454 -8.65 20.98 7.54
N ASP A 455 -9.34 21.57 8.50
CA ASP A 455 -8.89 21.61 9.88
C ASP A 455 -8.98 20.24 10.55
N LEU A 456 -8.15 20.05 11.57
CA LEU A 456 -8.20 18.84 12.38
C LEU A 456 -9.35 18.91 13.38
N TRP A 457 -10.06 17.81 13.47
CA TRP A 457 -11.11 17.56 14.44
C TRP A 457 -10.73 16.38 15.34
N TRP A 458 -11.09 16.48 16.59
CA TRP A 458 -11.06 15.38 17.55
C TRP A 458 -12.48 15.00 17.90
N SER A 459 -12.74 13.69 18.08
CA SER A 459 -14.03 13.18 18.54
C SER A 459 -13.89 11.82 19.21
N LYS A 460 -14.99 11.31 19.77
CA LYS A 460 -15.09 9.88 20.05
C LYS A 460 -15.00 9.07 18.74
N ALA A 461 -14.70 7.77 18.85
CA ALA A 461 -14.56 6.90 17.68
C ALA A 461 -15.85 6.68 16.89
N ASP A 462 -17.00 7.00 17.49
CA ASP A 462 -18.31 7.02 16.83
C ASP A 462 -18.67 8.38 16.23
N PHE A 463 -17.70 9.31 16.15
CA PHE A 463 -17.82 10.68 15.66
C PHE A 463 -18.77 11.58 16.47
N SER A 464 -19.19 11.15 17.67
CA SER A 464 -19.91 12.02 18.60
C SER A 464 -18.96 13.03 19.28
N ASP A 465 -19.55 14.14 19.72
CA ASP A 465 -18.87 15.24 20.42
C ASP A 465 -17.66 15.79 19.65
N PRO A 466 -17.78 16.18 18.36
CA PRO A 466 -16.65 16.64 17.57
C PRO A 466 -16.16 18.02 18.05
N ILE A 467 -14.86 18.16 18.23
CA ILE A 467 -14.19 19.41 18.60
C ILE A 467 -13.17 19.76 17.52
N ARG A 468 -13.28 20.93 16.92
CA ARG A 468 -12.29 21.48 16.01
C ARG A 468 -11.06 21.90 16.82
N ILE A 469 -9.91 21.30 16.55
CA ILE A 469 -8.67 21.52 17.32
C ILE A 469 -7.64 22.38 16.61
N THR A 470 -7.86 22.72 15.34
CA THR A 470 -7.03 23.68 14.59
C THR A 470 -7.89 24.76 13.95
N ASN A 471 -7.27 25.86 13.63
CA ASN A 471 -7.77 26.94 12.79
C ASN A 471 -6.62 27.33 11.84
N ALA A 472 -6.41 26.52 10.80
CA ALA A 472 -5.17 26.55 10.03
C ALA A 472 -5.16 27.60 8.92
N ASN A 473 -6.34 28.07 8.48
CA ASN A 473 -6.45 29.01 7.36
C ASN A 473 -7.44 30.16 7.67
N PRO A 474 -7.27 30.92 8.78
CA PRO A 474 -8.22 31.96 9.18
C PRO A 474 -8.26 33.14 8.21
N GLN A 475 -7.17 33.41 7.50
CA GLN A 475 -7.07 34.50 6.52
C GLN A 475 -7.97 34.31 5.30
N GLN A 476 -8.53 33.12 5.09
CA GLN A 476 -9.50 32.90 4.00
C GLN A 476 -10.65 33.89 4.04
N SER A 477 -11.11 34.27 5.24
CA SER A 477 -12.20 35.23 5.42
C SER A 477 -11.89 36.66 4.96
N GLU A 478 -10.64 36.97 4.64
CA GLU A 478 -10.20 38.25 4.13
C GLU A 478 -10.29 38.37 2.58
N TYR A 479 -10.63 37.24 1.91
CA TYR A 479 -10.66 37.12 0.46
C TYR A 479 -12.03 36.74 -0.03
N LYS A 480 -12.39 37.18 -1.24
CA LYS A 480 -13.56 36.68 -1.95
C LYS A 480 -13.38 35.19 -2.24
N TRP A 481 -14.35 34.40 -1.81
CA TRP A 481 -14.33 32.95 -1.98
C TRP A 481 -15.55 32.51 -2.78
N GLY A 482 -15.35 31.67 -3.75
CA GLY A 482 -16.48 31.24 -4.60
C GLY A 482 -17.26 30.08 -3.98
N THR A 483 -18.27 29.66 -4.71
CA THR A 483 -19.10 28.49 -4.42
C THR A 483 -19.00 27.47 -5.55
N ALA A 484 -19.25 26.20 -5.25
CA ALA A 484 -19.31 25.13 -6.25
C ALA A 484 -20.69 24.49 -6.25
N LYS A 485 -21.22 24.18 -7.44
CA LYS A 485 -22.45 23.41 -7.60
C LYS A 485 -22.35 22.40 -8.73
N LEU A 486 -23.02 21.28 -8.57
CA LEU A 486 -23.22 20.30 -9.63
C LEU A 486 -24.23 20.85 -10.63
N VAL A 487 -23.93 20.72 -11.93
CA VAL A 487 -24.87 20.96 -13.03
C VAL A 487 -24.99 19.73 -13.88
N GLU A 488 -26.21 19.50 -14.42
CA GLU A 488 -26.54 18.33 -15.23
C GLU A 488 -27.19 18.78 -16.54
N TRP A 489 -26.84 18.11 -17.63
CA TRP A 489 -27.42 18.37 -18.96
C TRP A 489 -27.44 17.06 -19.78
N THR A 490 -28.06 17.12 -20.93
CA THR A 490 -27.99 16.06 -21.93
C THR A 490 -26.96 16.44 -23.00
N ASN A 491 -25.96 15.58 -23.22
CA ASN A 491 -24.94 15.81 -24.23
C ASN A 491 -25.43 15.49 -25.65
N TYR A 492 -24.60 15.72 -26.67
CA TYR A 492 -24.98 15.47 -28.06
C TYR A 492 -25.20 14.02 -28.43
N GLU A 493 -24.74 13.08 -27.60
CA GLU A 493 -25.05 11.67 -27.73
C GLU A 493 -26.40 11.27 -27.10
N ASN A 494 -27.20 12.24 -26.63
CA ASN A 494 -28.42 12.03 -25.83
C ASN A 494 -28.19 11.26 -24.53
N LYS A 495 -27.01 11.38 -23.94
CA LYS A 495 -26.65 10.80 -22.65
C LYS A 495 -26.71 11.86 -21.56
N PRO A 496 -27.15 11.52 -20.33
CA PRO A 496 -27.00 12.43 -19.20
C PRO A 496 -25.53 12.68 -18.93
N ASN A 497 -25.18 13.93 -18.72
CA ASN A 497 -23.83 14.35 -18.36
C ASN A 497 -23.88 15.35 -17.19
N LYS A 498 -22.78 15.54 -16.50
CA LYS A 498 -22.67 16.44 -15.36
C LYS A 498 -21.30 17.11 -15.29
N GLY A 499 -21.22 18.14 -14.46
CA GLY A 499 -19.98 18.87 -14.24
C GLY A 499 -20.08 19.80 -13.05
N ILE A 500 -18.96 20.39 -12.68
CA ILE A 500 -18.91 21.36 -11.58
C ILE A 500 -18.89 22.77 -12.17
N LEU A 501 -19.75 23.61 -11.61
CA LEU A 501 -19.77 25.03 -11.88
C LEU A 501 -19.28 25.79 -10.65
N TYR A 502 -18.16 26.46 -10.77
CA TYR A 502 -17.62 27.34 -9.74
C TYR A 502 -18.02 28.77 -10.02
N LEU A 503 -18.66 29.40 -9.04
CA LEU A 503 -19.23 30.74 -9.15
C LEU A 503 -18.51 31.71 -8.23
N PRO A 504 -18.35 33.01 -8.65
CA PRO A 504 -17.89 34.05 -7.75
C PRO A 504 -18.74 34.17 -6.48
N GLU A 505 -18.18 34.68 -5.39
CA GLU A 505 -18.91 34.90 -4.12
C GLU A 505 -20.09 35.87 -4.30
N ASP A 506 -19.90 36.92 -5.15
CA ASP A 506 -20.86 37.94 -5.49
C ASP A 506 -21.59 37.65 -6.83
N TYR A 507 -21.74 36.36 -7.17
CA TYR A 507 -22.46 35.95 -8.37
C TYR A 507 -23.91 36.48 -8.39
N ASP A 508 -24.24 37.21 -9.45
CA ASP A 508 -25.56 37.78 -9.70
C ASP A 508 -26.14 37.14 -10.97
N PRO A 509 -27.23 36.37 -10.90
CA PRO A 509 -27.81 35.71 -12.07
C PRO A 509 -28.39 36.67 -13.12
N GLN A 510 -28.40 37.96 -12.85
CA GLN A 510 -28.84 39.00 -13.82
C GLN A 510 -27.66 39.59 -14.62
N LYS A 511 -26.43 39.12 -14.37
CA LYS A 511 -25.21 39.57 -15.04
C LYS A 511 -24.60 38.46 -15.88
N GLU A 512 -23.96 38.85 -16.95
CA GLU A 512 -23.15 38.00 -17.79
C GLU A 512 -21.73 37.91 -17.22
N TYR A 513 -21.15 36.71 -17.24
CA TYR A 513 -19.80 36.43 -16.75
C TYR A 513 -18.96 35.73 -17.81
N PRO A 514 -17.66 36.06 -17.92
CA PRO A 514 -16.76 35.25 -18.72
C PRO A 514 -16.62 33.86 -18.09
N VAL A 515 -16.71 32.83 -18.93
CA VAL A 515 -16.61 31.43 -18.49
C VAL A 515 -15.29 30.81 -18.96
N LEU A 516 -14.52 30.28 -18.04
CA LEU A 516 -13.37 29.42 -18.32
C LEU A 516 -13.81 27.96 -18.24
N VAL A 517 -13.67 27.22 -19.35
CA VAL A 517 -13.96 25.80 -19.40
C VAL A 517 -12.66 25.02 -19.22
N GLN A 518 -12.56 24.26 -18.14
CA GLN A 518 -11.43 23.38 -17.85
C GLN A 518 -11.90 21.92 -17.90
N PHE A 519 -11.25 21.10 -18.68
CA PHE A 519 -11.65 19.72 -18.89
C PHE A 519 -10.45 18.79 -19.04
N TYR A 520 -10.63 17.53 -18.68
CA TYR A 520 -9.65 16.44 -18.88
C TYR A 520 -10.36 15.08 -18.94
N GLU A 521 -10.81 14.57 -17.82
CA GLU A 521 -11.64 13.36 -17.65
C GLU A 521 -12.90 13.74 -16.86
N THR A 522 -13.29 12.93 -15.85
CA THR A 522 -14.40 13.26 -14.96
C THR A 522 -13.94 14.14 -13.79
N HIS A 523 -14.72 15.18 -13.48
CA HIS A 523 -14.43 16.15 -12.41
C HIS A 523 -15.49 16.16 -11.32
N SER A 524 -16.72 15.74 -11.60
CA SER A 524 -17.88 15.90 -10.71
C SER A 524 -17.68 15.30 -9.31
N GLY A 525 -16.94 14.18 -9.21
CA GLY A 525 -16.57 13.58 -7.93
C GLY A 525 -15.74 14.49 -7.01
N GLY A 526 -15.15 15.55 -7.55
CA GLY A 526 -14.39 16.57 -6.83
C GLY A 526 -15.22 17.77 -6.34
N LEU A 527 -16.56 17.73 -6.40
CA LEU A 527 -17.44 18.86 -6.02
C LEU A 527 -17.09 19.46 -4.66
N ASN A 528 -16.79 18.61 -3.69
CA ASN A 528 -16.48 19.00 -2.32
C ASN A 528 -14.98 19.18 -2.05
N THR A 529 -14.15 19.36 -3.09
CA THR A 529 -12.73 19.62 -2.92
C THR A 529 -12.48 21.08 -2.54
N TYR A 530 -11.62 21.28 -1.53
CA TYR A 530 -11.11 22.61 -1.21
C TYR A 530 -9.98 22.99 -2.17
N HIS A 531 -10.15 24.07 -2.88
CA HIS A 531 -9.14 24.61 -3.81
C HIS A 531 -8.32 25.71 -3.14
N ALA A 532 -7.10 25.38 -2.71
CA ALA A 532 -6.16 26.38 -2.21
C ALA A 532 -5.63 27.22 -3.39
N PRO A 533 -5.61 28.56 -3.30
CA PRO A 533 -4.99 29.39 -4.33
C PRO A 533 -3.52 29.01 -4.53
N MET A 534 -3.12 28.82 -5.76
CA MET A 534 -1.76 28.46 -6.14
C MET A 534 -1.30 29.30 -7.33
N LEU A 535 0.00 29.57 -7.40
CA LEU A 535 0.61 30.05 -8.64
C LEU A 535 0.67 28.86 -9.60
N SER A 536 -0.26 28.80 -10.53
CA SER A 536 -0.32 27.76 -11.55
C SER A 536 0.27 28.22 -12.86
N SER A 537 1.04 27.36 -13.51
CA SER A 537 1.64 27.64 -14.81
C SER A 537 0.91 27.01 -16.00
N ALA A 538 0.18 25.92 -15.79
CA ALA A 538 -0.29 25.09 -16.90
C ALA A 538 -1.82 24.93 -16.98
N MET A 539 -2.50 24.89 -15.84
CA MET A 539 -3.96 24.75 -15.77
C MET A 539 -4.49 25.87 -14.89
N GLY A 540 -5.60 26.46 -15.27
CA GLY A 540 -6.18 27.60 -14.56
C GLY A 540 -6.42 27.26 -13.08
N ASP A 541 -5.96 28.13 -12.18
CA ASP A 541 -6.30 28.06 -10.77
C ASP A 541 -7.77 28.48 -10.60
N VAL A 542 -8.63 27.56 -10.16
CA VAL A 542 -10.06 27.81 -9.97
C VAL A 542 -10.30 29.04 -9.13
N MET A 543 -9.60 29.18 -8.01
CA MET A 543 -9.80 30.27 -7.05
C MET A 543 -9.33 31.61 -7.61
N TYR A 544 -8.23 31.63 -8.38
CA TYR A 544 -7.77 32.84 -9.04
C TYR A 544 -8.82 33.41 -9.99
N PHE A 545 -9.38 32.57 -10.85
CA PHE A 545 -10.38 33.02 -11.81
C PHE A 545 -11.70 33.40 -11.15
N VAL A 546 -12.19 32.57 -10.22
CA VAL A 546 -13.46 32.81 -9.53
C VAL A 546 -13.40 34.09 -8.69
N SER A 547 -12.31 34.37 -7.96
CA SER A 547 -12.14 35.61 -7.18
C SER A 547 -11.98 36.85 -8.04
N ASN A 548 -11.67 36.71 -9.33
CA ASN A 548 -11.57 37.79 -10.31
C ASN A 548 -12.82 37.92 -11.20
N GLY A 549 -13.93 37.30 -10.80
CA GLY A 549 -15.21 37.47 -11.47
C GLY A 549 -15.43 36.59 -12.69
N TYR A 550 -14.67 35.50 -12.85
CA TYR A 550 -14.93 34.49 -13.86
C TYR A 550 -15.77 33.34 -13.26
N ILE A 551 -16.55 32.71 -14.10
CA ILE A 551 -17.09 31.39 -13.82
C ILE A 551 -16.09 30.35 -14.32
N VAL A 552 -15.83 29.29 -13.53
CA VAL A 552 -15.07 28.14 -14.01
C VAL A 552 -16.02 26.96 -14.15
N PHE A 553 -16.05 26.37 -15.32
CA PHE A 553 -16.87 25.19 -15.62
C PHE A 553 -15.98 23.97 -15.88
N MET A 554 -16.22 22.90 -15.14
CA MET A 554 -15.52 21.61 -15.28
C MET A 554 -16.52 20.52 -15.67
N PRO A 555 -16.78 20.31 -16.98
CA PRO A 555 -17.63 19.22 -17.45
C PRO A 555 -16.93 17.87 -17.27
N ASP A 556 -17.70 16.82 -16.95
CA ASP A 556 -17.23 15.46 -17.07
C ASP A 556 -17.13 15.07 -18.55
N VAL A 557 -16.01 14.44 -18.91
CA VAL A 557 -15.79 13.85 -20.22
C VAL A 557 -15.72 12.35 -20.07
N HIS A 558 -16.66 11.63 -20.67
CA HIS A 558 -16.66 10.18 -20.77
C HIS A 558 -16.27 9.80 -22.20
N PHE A 559 -15.23 9.01 -22.35
CA PHE A 559 -14.69 8.70 -23.67
C PHE A 559 -15.33 7.47 -24.27
N THR A 560 -15.65 7.54 -25.55
CA THR A 560 -15.91 6.34 -26.37
C THR A 560 -14.59 5.89 -26.97
N ILE A 561 -14.20 4.63 -26.73
CA ILE A 561 -12.94 4.06 -27.21
C ILE A 561 -12.83 4.23 -28.73
N GLY A 562 -11.69 4.75 -29.19
CA GLY A 562 -11.40 5.02 -30.59
C GLY A 562 -11.76 6.42 -31.10
N ILE A 563 -12.63 7.16 -30.41
CA ILE A 563 -13.08 8.51 -30.81
C ILE A 563 -13.01 9.54 -29.66
N PRO A 564 -11.87 9.67 -28.94
CA PRO A 564 -11.79 10.53 -27.75
C PRO A 564 -12.03 12.02 -28.08
N GLY A 565 -11.59 12.50 -29.24
CA GLY A 565 -11.82 13.89 -29.66
C GLY A 565 -13.29 14.23 -29.84
N GLN A 566 -14.09 13.34 -30.45
CA GLN A 566 -15.54 13.54 -30.60
C GLN A 566 -16.23 13.48 -29.24
N SER A 567 -15.89 12.53 -28.37
CA SER A 567 -16.45 12.44 -27.03
C SER A 567 -16.20 13.69 -26.19
N CYS A 568 -14.98 14.24 -26.30
CA CYS A 568 -14.63 15.50 -25.66
C CYS A 568 -15.47 16.67 -26.20
N TYR A 569 -15.60 16.79 -27.54
CA TYR A 569 -16.43 17.82 -28.18
C TYR A 569 -17.89 17.73 -27.72
N ASP A 570 -18.45 16.52 -27.71
CA ASP A 570 -19.85 16.27 -27.34
C ASP A 570 -20.16 16.66 -25.90
N ALA A 571 -19.24 16.39 -24.98
CA ALA A 571 -19.37 16.75 -23.58
C ALA A 571 -19.17 18.27 -23.34
N VAL A 572 -18.06 18.82 -23.82
CA VAL A 572 -17.63 20.19 -23.51
C VAL A 572 -18.52 21.22 -24.20
N VAL A 573 -18.79 21.04 -25.50
CA VAL A 573 -19.57 22.02 -26.26
C VAL A 573 -21.04 21.99 -25.88
N SER A 574 -21.64 20.80 -25.68
CA SER A 574 -23.02 20.71 -25.21
C SER A 574 -23.21 21.34 -23.83
N GLY A 575 -22.28 21.08 -22.89
CA GLY A 575 -22.34 21.67 -21.56
C GLY A 575 -22.17 23.19 -21.59
N THR A 576 -21.25 23.72 -22.41
CA THR A 576 -21.08 25.17 -22.57
C THR A 576 -22.33 25.82 -23.15
N LYS A 577 -22.95 25.24 -24.18
CA LYS A 577 -24.20 25.72 -24.74
C LYS A 577 -25.35 25.68 -23.73
N TYR A 578 -25.43 24.62 -22.94
CA TYR A 578 -26.39 24.53 -21.85
C TYR A 578 -26.26 25.73 -20.89
N LEU A 579 -25.02 26.10 -20.49
CA LEU A 579 -24.82 27.26 -19.60
C LEU A 579 -25.28 28.57 -20.25
N ILE A 580 -25.06 28.75 -21.57
CA ILE A 580 -25.54 29.92 -22.34
C ILE A 580 -27.08 29.94 -22.35
N GLU A 581 -27.73 28.84 -22.65
CA GLU A 581 -29.19 28.71 -22.68
C GLU A 581 -29.83 28.95 -21.30
N GLN A 582 -29.12 28.66 -20.22
CA GLN A 582 -29.55 28.95 -18.85
C GLN A 582 -29.26 30.42 -18.44
N GLY A 583 -28.64 31.23 -19.28
CA GLY A 583 -28.27 32.61 -18.97
C GLY A 583 -27.15 32.72 -17.92
N ILE A 584 -26.33 31.68 -17.78
CA ILE A 584 -25.22 31.66 -16.82
C ILE A 584 -23.94 32.23 -17.45
N ALA A 585 -23.78 32.05 -18.77
CA ALA A 585 -22.63 32.47 -19.56
C ALA A 585 -23.00 33.49 -20.62
#